data_fe649d4b2544ac90a61fd8de3f3daad9
#
_entry.id   fe649d4b2544ac90a61fd8de3f3daad9
#
_cell.length_a   1.000
_cell.length_b   1.000
_cell.length_c   1.000
_cell.angle_alpha   90.00
_cell.angle_beta   90.00
_cell.angle_gamma   90.00
#
_symmetry.space_group_name_H-M   'P 1'
#
loop_
_entity.id
_entity.type
_entity.pdbx_description
1 polymer ?
#
loop_
_entity_poly.entity_id
_entity_poly.type
_entity_poly.pdbx_seq_one_letter_code
_entity_poly.pdbx_strand_id
1 'polypeptide(L)'
;MTNFEKWDKEFRTQNLFAFNNDKNALMWLKVRAVCRGKQIQQFLKNNGITLTSSKIAEQNIELFNKLEKMPNAMQLLDAFLNERNYEWYNKMGVDEGQLKNDLYKVHHYAWGGDQNNSLDKHLVSRYVKVISNYDTLLSKQNEIAENAWNYVQTSWYNNWTSYLIESLFKRHERVISAVGEIKSVDFFLDNNPIDLKVTFFPNQYMDEKLKNKLGKRELTWLKHKAKEVGIEVDSNQTNSQQLYTLSEKLAEIGKNDILEELKSKRKEIITEAQSNVLELMEWLYANQGEMRFGAENRLF
;
A
#
# COMPACT_ATOMS: atom_id res chain seq x y z
N MET A 1 -4.52 -8.88 35.45
CA MET A 1 -4.13 -8.48 34.08
C MET A 1 -3.24 -7.25 34.20
N THR A 2 -1.99 -7.38 33.76
CA THR A 2 -1.03 -6.27 33.75
C THR A 2 -1.39 -5.26 32.64
N ASN A 3 -0.83 -4.04 32.68
CA ASN A 3 -1.02 -3.06 31.60
C ASN A 3 -0.50 -3.62 30.25
N PHE A 4 0.60 -4.35 30.26
CA PHE A 4 1.12 -4.99 29.06
C PHE A 4 0.11 -5.98 28.46
N GLU A 5 -0.48 -6.87 29.27
CA GLU A 5 -1.47 -7.85 28.81
C GLU A 5 -2.76 -7.19 28.30
N LYS A 6 -3.19 -6.09 28.94
CA LYS A 6 -4.33 -5.30 28.47
C LYS A 6 -4.11 -4.82 27.03
N TRP A 7 -2.97 -4.16 26.77
CA TRP A 7 -2.70 -3.59 25.45
C TRP A 7 -2.36 -4.65 24.39
N ASP A 8 -1.75 -5.77 24.80
CA ASP A 8 -1.58 -6.91 23.89
C ASP A 8 -2.93 -7.48 23.43
N LYS A 9 -3.91 -7.56 24.33
CA LYS A 9 -5.27 -8.00 24.01
C LYS A 9 -5.96 -7.00 23.06
N GLU A 10 -5.96 -5.70 23.38
CA GLU A 10 -6.56 -4.66 22.52
C GLU A 10 -5.95 -4.66 21.13
N PHE A 11 -4.63 -4.84 21.03
CA PHE A 11 -3.96 -4.93 19.74
C PHE A 11 -4.36 -6.19 18.95
N ARG A 12 -4.49 -7.34 19.60
CA ARG A 12 -4.93 -8.59 18.95
C ARG A 12 -6.39 -8.55 18.51
N THR A 13 -7.24 -7.86 19.25
CA THR A 13 -8.65 -7.63 18.89
C THR A 13 -8.84 -6.52 17.86
N GLN A 14 -7.73 -5.95 17.38
CA GLN A 14 -7.72 -4.91 16.37
C GLN A 14 -8.43 -3.60 16.78
N ASN A 15 -8.41 -3.26 18.06
CA ASN A 15 -8.97 -2.04 18.60
C ASN A 15 -7.91 -0.93 18.71
N LEU A 16 -7.43 -0.41 17.56
CA LEU A 16 -6.40 0.63 17.55
C LEU A 16 -6.89 1.96 18.11
N PHE A 17 -8.18 2.25 17.98
CA PHE A 17 -8.78 3.46 18.52
C PHE A 17 -8.60 3.59 20.03
N ALA A 18 -8.59 2.48 20.77
CA ALA A 18 -8.33 2.47 22.22
C ALA A 18 -6.91 2.96 22.58
N PHE A 19 -6.01 3.04 21.61
CA PHE A 19 -4.64 3.52 21.81
C PHE A 19 -4.51 5.06 21.74
N ASN A 20 -5.52 5.74 21.21
CA ASN A 20 -5.49 7.18 21.03
C ASN A 20 -5.37 7.90 22.39
N ASN A 21 -4.35 8.75 22.50
CA ASN A 21 -4.08 9.57 23.70
C ASN A 21 -3.87 8.80 25.02
N ASP A 22 -3.78 7.45 25.01
CA ASP A 22 -3.41 6.68 26.20
C ASP A 22 -1.89 6.49 26.25
N LYS A 23 -1.27 7.05 27.29
CA LYS A 23 0.19 7.01 27.47
C LYS A 23 0.74 5.59 27.53
N ASN A 24 0.08 4.68 28.22
CA ASN A 24 0.55 3.31 28.38
C ASN A 24 0.35 2.48 27.10
N ALA A 25 -0.75 2.75 26.39
CA ALA A 25 -0.99 2.17 25.07
C ALA A 25 0.08 2.57 24.06
N LEU A 26 0.36 3.87 23.96
CA LEU A 26 1.38 4.42 23.07
C LEU A 26 2.78 3.89 23.45
N MET A 27 3.09 3.83 24.73
CA MET A 27 4.33 3.24 25.20
C MET A 27 4.43 1.77 24.80
N TRP A 28 3.35 1.00 24.90
CA TRP A 28 3.31 -0.41 24.47
C TRP A 28 3.62 -0.56 22.97
N LEU A 29 3.02 0.26 22.11
CA LEU A 29 3.31 0.29 20.67
C LEU A 29 4.77 0.65 20.41
N LYS A 30 5.29 1.71 21.01
CA LYS A 30 6.68 2.17 20.82
C LYS A 30 7.71 1.16 21.33
N VAL A 31 7.44 0.47 22.44
CA VAL A 31 8.28 -0.65 22.91
C VAL A 31 8.34 -1.76 21.88
N ARG A 32 7.23 -2.11 21.25
CA ARG A 32 7.22 -3.11 20.17
C ARG A 32 7.99 -2.68 18.94
N ALA A 33 8.01 -1.37 18.62
CA ALA A 33 8.84 -0.84 17.53
C ALA A 33 10.33 -0.98 17.85
N VAL A 34 10.72 -0.73 19.09
CA VAL A 34 12.12 -0.80 19.56
C VAL A 34 12.60 -2.24 19.73
N CYS A 35 11.75 -3.17 20.21
CA CYS A 35 12.11 -4.55 20.53
C CYS A 35 12.29 -5.42 19.27
N ARG A 36 13.14 -5.02 18.34
CA ARG A 36 13.42 -5.78 17.12
C ARG A 36 14.91 -5.81 16.76
N GLY A 37 15.40 -6.99 16.46
CA GLY A 37 16.75 -7.19 15.95
C GLY A 37 17.83 -6.47 16.74
N LYS A 38 18.65 -5.68 16.07
CA LYS A 38 19.72 -4.89 16.68
C LYS A 38 19.24 -3.61 17.37
N GLN A 39 18.02 -3.17 17.09
CA GLN A 39 17.52 -1.90 17.62
C GLN A 39 17.35 -1.93 19.13
N ILE A 40 16.83 -3.03 19.68
CA ILE A 40 16.69 -3.16 21.13
C ILE A 40 18.04 -3.02 21.86
N GLN A 41 19.10 -3.65 21.34
CA GLN A 41 20.43 -3.56 21.96
C GLN A 41 20.96 -2.13 21.97
N GLN A 42 20.72 -1.41 20.89
CA GLN A 42 21.11 0.00 20.79
C GLN A 42 20.33 0.87 21.77
N PHE A 43 19.01 0.68 21.84
CA PHE A 43 18.15 1.40 22.79
C PHE A 43 18.58 1.17 24.25
N LEU A 44 18.80 -0.09 24.62
CA LEU A 44 19.23 -0.49 25.96
C LEU A 44 20.59 0.15 26.32
N LYS A 45 21.55 0.09 25.38
CA LYS A 45 22.89 0.68 25.58
C LYS A 45 22.81 2.18 25.75
N ASN A 46 22.06 2.88 24.88
CA ASN A 46 21.94 4.34 24.92
C ASN A 46 21.33 4.85 26.22
N ASN A 47 20.46 4.04 26.84
CA ASN A 47 19.71 4.44 28.03
C ASN A 47 20.16 3.76 29.34
N GLY A 48 21.22 2.96 29.31
CA GLY A 48 21.73 2.25 30.48
C GLY A 48 20.74 1.24 31.06
N ILE A 49 19.85 0.68 30.22
CA ILE A 49 18.82 -0.28 30.63
C ILE A 49 19.36 -1.69 30.41
N THR A 50 19.23 -2.55 31.43
CA THR A 50 19.60 -3.97 31.32
C THR A 50 18.35 -4.82 31.38
N LEU A 51 18.24 -5.82 30.49
CA LEU A 51 17.20 -6.84 30.53
C LEU A 51 17.81 -8.19 30.90
N THR A 52 17.02 -9.01 31.56
CA THR A 52 17.40 -10.39 31.95
C THR A 52 17.05 -11.40 30.87
N SER A 53 16.00 -11.13 30.10
CA SER A 53 15.50 -12.04 29.08
C SER A 53 16.26 -11.89 27.76
N SER A 54 16.45 -13.01 27.06
CA SER A 54 17.04 -13.07 25.73
C SER A 54 16.01 -13.20 24.61
N LYS A 55 14.80 -13.67 24.93
CA LYS A 55 13.72 -13.86 23.95
C LYS A 55 12.96 -12.56 23.74
N ILE A 56 12.73 -12.19 22.48
CA ILE A 56 12.08 -10.92 22.10
C ILE A 56 10.72 -10.73 22.78
N ALA A 57 9.89 -11.78 22.88
CA ALA A 57 8.59 -11.68 23.52
C ALA A 57 8.70 -11.31 25.00
N GLU A 58 9.64 -11.90 25.72
CA GLU A 58 9.92 -11.62 27.13
C GLU A 58 10.58 -10.24 27.30
N GLN A 59 11.49 -9.86 26.39
CA GLN A 59 12.12 -8.53 26.37
C GLN A 59 11.10 -7.40 26.20
N ASN A 60 10.06 -7.60 25.37
CA ASN A 60 8.96 -6.63 25.24
C ASN A 60 8.28 -6.39 26.59
N ILE A 61 7.94 -7.46 27.32
CA ILE A 61 7.28 -7.39 28.61
C ILE A 61 8.20 -6.72 29.65
N GLU A 62 9.45 -7.19 29.72
CA GLU A 62 10.42 -6.68 30.68
C GLU A 62 10.74 -5.20 30.45
N LEU A 63 10.96 -4.81 29.20
CA LEU A 63 11.25 -3.41 28.84
C LEU A 63 10.05 -2.52 29.15
N PHE A 64 8.83 -2.93 28.76
CA PHE A 64 7.62 -2.18 29.08
C PHE A 64 7.47 -1.94 30.58
N ASN A 65 7.60 -3.00 31.40
CA ASN A 65 7.47 -2.92 32.87
C ASN A 65 8.55 -2.02 33.51
N LYS A 66 9.75 -1.96 32.94
CA LYS A 66 10.81 -1.05 33.39
C LYS A 66 10.48 0.39 33.01
N LEU A 67 10.10 0.63 31.76
CA LEU A 67 9.78 1.96 31.25
C LEU A 67 8.53 2.55 31.90
N GLU A 68 7.52 1.73 32.24
CA GLU A 68 6.33 2.18 32.96
C GLU A 68 6.65 2.90 34.28
N LYS A 69 7.76 2.54 34.92
CA LYS A 69 8.25 3.11 36.17
C LYS A 69 9.14 4.36 35.97
N MET A 70 9.47 4.68 34.73
CA MET A 70 10.39 5.78 34.40
C MET A 70 9.58 7.02 33.94
N PRO A 71 9.74 8.17 34.60
CA PRO A 71 8.99 9.39 34.25
C PRO A 71 9.25 9.89 32.82
N ASN A 72 10.45 9.67 32.32
CA ASN A 72 10.91 10.12 31.00
C ASN A 72 10.83 9.05 29.90
N ALA A 73 10.17 7.89 30.15
CA ALA A 73 10.12 6.76 29.24
C ALA A 73 9.67 7.12 27.81
N MET A 74 8.60 7.92 27.69
CA MET A 74 8.11 8.34 26.37
C MET A 74 9.13 9.18 25.63
N GLN A 75 9.79 10.10 26.31
CA GLN A 75 10.84 10.95 25.69
C GLN A 75 12.01 10.12 25.17
N LEU A 76 12.43 9.10 25.93
CA LEU A 76 13.50 8.17 25.50
C LEU A 76 13.10 7.38 24.26
N LEU A 77 11.87 6.87 24.23
CA LEU A 77 11.34 6.14 23.08
C LEU A 77 11.22 7.05 21.85
N ASP A 78 10.66 8.24 22.00
CA ASP A 78 10.47 9.19 20.91
C ASP A 78 11.80 9.67 20.33
N ALA A 79 12.76 10.01 21.19
CA ALA A 79 14.09 10.40 20.76
C ALA A 79 14.78 9.29 19.96
N PHE A 80 14.69 8.04 20.44
CA PHE A 80 15.27 6.89 19.74
C PHE A 80 14.60 6.61 18.39
N LEU A 81 13.28 6.64 18.33
CA LEU A 81 12.53 6.41 17.08
C LEU A 81 12.84 7.51 16.05
N ASN A 82 12.91 8.76 16.47
CA ASN A 82 13.30 9.88 15.60
C ASN A 82 14.74 9.75 15.09
N GLU A 83 15.68 9.38 15.95
CA GLU A 83 17.07 9.12 15.56
C GLU A 83 17.14 8.01 14.49
N ARG A 84 16.43 6.88 14.70
CA ARG A 84 16.39 5.77 13.74
C ARG A 84 15.77 6.18 12.41
N ASN A 85 14.70 6.96 12.45
CA ASN A 85 14.06 7.51 11.25
C ASN A 85 15.03 8.40 10.45
N TYR A 86 15.72 9.30 11.13
CA TYR A 86 16.72 10.18 10.52
C TYR A 86 17.87 9.39 9.89
N GLU A 87 18.42 8.41 10.61
CA GLU A 87 19.49 7.54 10.09
C GLU A 87 19.05 6.74 8.86
N TRP A 88 17.78 6.26 8.86
CA TRP A 88 17.24 5.52 7.75
C TRP A 88 17.18 6.38 6.48
N TYR A 89 16.63 7.60 6.56
CA TYR A 89 16.59 8.52 5.43
C TYR A 89 17.99 8.90 4.93
N ASN A 90 18.93 9.18 5.83
CA ASN A 90 20.29 9.48 5.44
C ASN A 90 20.98 8.31 4.74
N LYS A 91 20.74 7.09 5.22
CA LYS A 91 21.30 5.87 4.61
C LYS A 91 20.71 5.60 3.23
N MET A 92 19.44 5.89 3.03
CA MET A 92 18.79 5.75 1.73
C MET A 92 19.39 6.69 0.69
N GLY A 93 19.83 7.89 1.09
CA GLY A 93 20.56 8.84 0.23
C GLY A 93 19.79 9.26 -1.02
N VAL A 94 18.45 9.27 -0.96
CA VAL A 94 17.59 9.55 -2.12
C VAL A 94 17.52 11.03 -2.38
N ASP A 95 17.87 11.46 -3.59
CA ASP A 95 17.54 12.79 -4.09
C ASP A 95 16.04 12.83 -4.44
N GLU A 96 15.23 13.40 -3.54
CA GLU A 96 13.78 13.47 -3.72
C GLU A 96 13.36 14.41 -4.85
N GLY A 97 14.16 15.42 -5.16
CA GLY A 97 13.91 16.31 -6.30
C GLY A 97 14.03 15.55 -7.62
N GLN A 98 15.13 14.81 -7.77
CA GLN A 98 15.32 13.92 -8.92
C GLN A 98 14.28 12.82 -8.97
N LEU A 99 13.98 12.19 -7.83
CA LEU A 99 12.98 11.13 -7.75
C LEU A 99 11.59 11.61 -8.22
N LYS A 100 11.14 12.80 -7.80
CA LYS A 100 9.89 13.39 -8.29
C LYS A 100 9.88 13.52 -9.80
N ASN A 101 10.96 14.04 -10.39
CA ASN A 101 11.09 14.17 -11.84
C ASN A 101 11.06 12.83 -12.55
N ASP A 102 11.66 11.80 -11.98
CA ASP A 102 11.70 10.46 -12.55
C ASP A 102 10.33 9.75 -12.47
N LEU A 103 9.57 9.96 -11.40
CA LEU A 103 8.21 9.44 -11.27
C LEU A 103 7.28 10.01 -12.35
N TYR A 104 7.44 11.27 -12.76
CA TYR A 104 6.67 11.85 -13.86
C TYR A 104 6.97 11.24 -15.25
N LYS A 105 8.05 10.48 -15.40
CA LYS A 105 8.36 9.77 -16.64
C LYS A 105 7.54 8.49 -16.82
N VAL A 106 6.94 7.97 -15.76
CA VAL A 106 6.11 6.77 -15.81
C VAL A 106 4.69 7.13 -16.23
N HIS A 107 4.38 6.99 -17.51
CA HIS A 107 3.09 7.40 -18.07
C HIS A 107 2.10 6.25 -18.24
N HIS A 108 2.56 5.03 -18.42
CA HIS A 108 1.74 3.84 -18.61
C HIS A 108 2.36 2.62 -17.97
N TYR A 109 1.56 1.89 -17.22
CA TYR A 109 1.92 0.62 -16.61
C TYR A 109 0.67 -0.26 -16.47
N ALA A 110 0.34 -0.95 -17.53
CA ALA A 110 -0.65 -2.01 -17.49
C ALA A 110 0.08 -3.33 -17.71
N TRP A 111 0.16 -4.17 -16.69
CA TRP A 111 0.87 -5.43 -16.79
C TRP A 111 -0.05 -6.64 -16.89
N GLY A 112 -1.37 -6.42 -16.94
CA GLY A 112 -2.39 -7.44 -17.17
C GLY A 112 -2.72 -8.33 -15.98
N GLY A 113 -2.06 -8.15 -14.84
CA GLY A 113 -2.37 -8.84 -13.59
C GLY A 113 -3.11 -7.97 -12.59
N ASP A 114 -3.70 -8.59 -11.57
CA ASP A 114 -4.27 -7.87 -10.44
C ASP A 114 -3.16 -7.22 -9.61
N GLN A 115 -3.43 -6.07 -9.01
CA GLN A 115 -2.45 -5.32 -8.21
C GLN A 115 -1.85 -6.14 -7.05
N ASN A 116 -2.60 -7.12 -6.55
CA ASN A 116 -2.17 -8.02 -5.47
C ASN A 116 -1.55 -9.33 -5.96
N ASN A 117 -1.47 -9.57 -7.28
CA ASN A 117 -0.83 -10.75 -7.82
C ASN A 117 0.67 -10.52 -7.94
N SER A 118 1.44 -11.53 -7.55
CA SER A 118 2.86 -11.56 -7.86
C SER A 118 3.07 -11.89 -9.34
N LEU A 119 4.17 -11.39 -9.90
CA LEU A 119 4.51 -11.60 -11.30
C LEU A 119 4.60 -13.11 -11.65
N ASP A 120 5.16 -13.93 -10.76
CA ASP A 120 5.27 -15.39 -10.95
C ASP A 120 3.89 -16.05 -11.10
N LYS A 121 2.92 -15.68 -10.26
CA LYS A 121 1.56 -16.23 -10.36
C LYS A 121 0.88 -15.82 -11.66
N HIS A 122 1.06 -14.57 -12.08
CA HIS A 122 0.54 -14.07 -13.34
C HIS A 122 1.13 -14.86 -14.52
N LEU A 123 2.45 -14.96 -14.61
CA LEU A 123 3.12 -15.66 -15.69
C LEU A 123 2.75 -17.16 -15.74
N VAL A 124 2.69 -17.81 -14.57
CA VAL A 124 2.32 -19.23 -14.48
C VAL A 124 0.89 -19.46 -14.93
N SER A 125 -0.06 -18.63 -14.49
CA SER A 125 -1.48 -18.82 -14.86
C SER A 125 -1.77 -18.48 -16.32
N ARG A 126 -1.09 -17.50 -16.89
CA ARG A 126 -1.36 -16.99 -18.23
C ARG A 126 -0.61 -17.77 -19.34
N TYR A 127 0.61 -18.19 -19.06
CA TYR A 127 1.48 -18.82 -20.07
C TYR A 127 1.82 -20.27 -19.75
N VAL A 128 2.34 -20.55 -18.56
CA VAL A 128 2.91 -21.87 -18.25
C VAL A 128 1.84 -22.98 -18.22
N LYS A 129 0.69 -22.71 -17.62
CA LYS A 129 -0.40 -23.70 -17.49
C LYS A 129 -1.33 -23.76 -18.70
N VAL A 130 -1.26 -22.79 -19.59
CA VAL A 130 -2.19 -22.65 -20.73
C VAL A 130 -1.55 -23.04 -22.05
N ILE A 131 -0.26 -22.75 -22.23
CA ILE A 131 0.46 -23.00 -23.48
C ILE A 131 1.26 -24.31 -23.36
N SER A 132 0.79 -25.33 -24.03
CA SER A 132 1.45 -26.65 -24.04
C SER A 132 2.41 -26.85 -25.22
N ASN A 133 2.37 -25.97 -26.22
CA ASN A 133 3.23 -26.03 -27.42
C ASN A 133 4.39 -25.03 -27.31
N TYR A 134 5.63 -25.49 -27.53
CA TYR A 134 6.82 -24.65 -27.37
C TYR A 134 6.91 -23.50 -28.38
N ASP A 135 6.55 -23.73 -29.66
CA ASP A 135 6.61 -22.69 -30.68
C ASP A 135 5.62 -21.58 -30.39
N THR A 136 4.42 -21.93 -29.87
CA THR A 136 3.44 -20.98 -29.38
C THR A 136 3.99 -20.19 -28.17
N LEU A 137 4.66 -20.87 -27.23
CA LEU A 137 5.30 -20.20 -26.09
C LEU A 137 6.41 -19.26 -26.57
N LEU A 138 7.22 -19.66 -27.51
CA LEU A 138 8.30 -18.83 -28.07
C LEU A 138 7.73 -17.56 -28.75
N SER A 139 6.62 -17.68 -29.48
CA SER A 139 5.93 -16.50 -30.07
C SER A 139 5.46 -15.48 -29.06
N LYS A 140 5.29 -15.86 -27.78
CA LYS A 140 4.88 -14.99 -26.66
C LYS A 140 6.05 -14.35 -25.91
N GLN A 141 7.30 -14.57 -26.31
CA GLN A 141 8.48 -14.09 -25.59
C GLN A 141 8.44 -12.57 -25.34
N ASN A 142 8.12 -11.78 -26.35
CA ASN A 142 8.08 -10.31 -26.23
C ASN A 142 6.94 -9.86 -25.31
N GLU A 143 5.76 -10.46 -25.44
CA GLU A 143 4.61 -10.18 -24.56
C GLU A 143 4.95 -10.48 -23.08
N ILE A 144 5.61 -11.62 -22.82
CA ILE A 144 6.05 -11.98 -21.46
C ILE A 144 7.06 -10.96 -20.93
N ALA A 145 8.04 -10.54 -21.75
CA ALA A 145 9.04 -9.56 -21.36
C ALA A 145 8.40 -8.19 -21.07
N GLU A 146 7.45 -7.75 -21.89
CA GLU A 146 6.72 -6.49 -21.70
C GLU A 146 5.87 -6.52 -20.41
N ASN A 147 5.15 -7.61 -20.16
CA ASN A 147 4.39 -7.77 -18.91
C ASN A 147 5.29 -7.75 -17.67
N ALA A 148 6.45 -8.39 -17.74
CA ALA A 148 7.42 -8.35 -16.65
C ALA A 148 7.96 -6.93 -16.42
N TRP A 149 8.28 -6.20 -17.48
CA TRP A 149 8.72 -4.81 -17.41
C TRP A 149 7.63 -3.91 -16.81
N ASN A 150 6.40 -4.01 -17.28
CA ASN A 150 5.28 -3.24 -16.78
C ASN A 150 5.00 -3.50 -15.30
N TYR A 151 5.15 -4.75 -14.83
CA TYR A 151 5.08 -5.09 -13.41
C TYR A 151 6.18 -4.38 -12.61
N VAL A 152 7.41 -4.38 -13.10
CA VAL A 152 8.54 -3.72 -12.42
C VAL A 152 8.30 -2.21 -12.35
N GLN A 153 7.88 -1.58 -13.45
CA GLN A 153 7.56 -0.14 -13.47
C GLN A 153 6.47 0.22 -12.47
N THR A 154 5.38 -0.55 -12.44
CA THR A 154 4.27 -0.35 -11.50
C THR A 154 4.74 -0.48 -10.05
N SER A 155 5.51 -1.52 -9.75
CA SER A 155 6.04 -1.77 -8.41
C SER A 155 7.02 -0.68 -7.98
N TRP A 156 7.89 -0.23 -8.89
CA TRP A 156 8.85 0.84 -8.67
C TRP A 156 8.13 2.17 -8.37
N TYR A 157 7.16 2.52 -9.20
CA TYR A 157 6.36 3.73 -9.02
C TYR A 157 5.65 3.73 -7.65
N ASN A 158 5.00 2.63 -7.30
CA ASN A 158 4.31 2.51 -6.01
C ASN A 158 5.24 2.64 -4.82
N ASN A 159 6.36 1.94 -4.86
CA ASN A 159 7.33 1.97 -3.77
C ASN A 159 7.84 3.40 -3.52
N TRP A 160 8.22 4.09 -4.60
CA TRP A 160 8.84 5.40 -4.47
C TRP A 160 7.84 6.53 -4.26
N THR A 161 6.61 6.40 -4.77
CA THR A 161 5.52 7.31 -4.42
C THR A 161 5.17 7.20 -2.95
N SER A 162 5.03 5.98 -2.42
CA SER A 162 4.81 5.75 -1.00
C SER A 162 5.94 6.32 -0.14
N TYR A 163 7.20 6.08 -0.54
CA TYR A 163 8.37 6.66 0.11
C TYR A 163 8.30 8.19 0.21
N LEU A 164 8.01 8.88 -0.91
CA LEU A 164 7.92 10.36 -0.92
C LEU A 164 6.80 10.86 -0.03
N ILE A 165 5.61 10.25 -0.09
CA ILE A 165 4.46 10.66 0.72
C ILE A 165 4.75 10.44 2.19
N GLU A 166 5.25 9.25 2.57
CA GLU A 166 5.63 8.96 3.95
C GLU A 166 6.72 9.92 4.46
N SER A 167 7.69 10.27 3.62
CA SER A 167 8.79 11.17 4.01
C SER A 167 8.29 12.56 4.40
N LEU A 168 7.25 13.06 3.72
CA LEU A 168 6.64 14.35 4.04
C LEU A 168 6.04 14.36 5.46
N PHE A 169 5.34 13.29 5.84
CA PHE A 169 4.78 13.15 7.19
C PHE A 169 5.87 12.91 8.23
N LYS A 170 6.75 11.93 8.00
CA LYS A 170 7.74 11.48 9.00
C LYS A 170 8.85 12.50 9.31
N ARG A 171 8.96 13.59 8.55
CA ARG A 171 9.86 14.72 8.83
C ARG A 171 9.21 15.85 9.61
N HIS A 172 7.89 15.81 9.77
CA HIS A 172 7.19 16.84 10.53
C HIS A 172 7.45 16.67 12.02
N GLU A 173 7.69 17.77 12.75
CA GLU A 173 8.05 17.77 14.17
C GLU A 173 7.05 17.09 15.11
N ARG A 174 5.75 17.11 14.73
CA ARG A 174 4.66 16.47 15.49
C ARG A 174 4.52 14.96 15.20
N VAL A 175 5.34 14.42 14.32
CA VAL A 175 5.26 13.03 13.87
C VAL A 175 6.42 12.23 14.41
N ILE A 176 6.11 11.13 15.10
CA ILE A 176 7.08 10.14 15.54
C ILE A 176 6.94 8.90 14.66
N SER A 177 7.99 8.55 13.91
CA SER A 177 7.97 7.39 13.04
C SER A 177 7.90 6.08 13.85
N ALA A 178 7.09 5.13 13.42
CA ALA A 178 7.11 3.76 13.95
C ALA A 178 8.26 2.91 13.37
N VAL A 179 9.06 3.47 12.46
CA VAL A 179 10.21 2.83 11.80
C VAL A 179 9.83 1.51 11.08
N GLY A 180 8.60 1.44 10.54
CA GLY A 180 8.11 0.29 9.78
C GLY A 180 7.89 -0.99 10.59
N GLU A 181 7.87 -0.91 11.91
CA GLU A 181 8.03 -2.06 12.77
C GLU A 181 6.72 -2.55 13.42
N ILE A 182 5.64 -1.77 13.31
CA ILE A 182 4.35 -2.13 13.89
C ILE A 182 3.35 -2.34 12.75
N LYS A 183 2.76 -3.51 12.68
CA LYS A 183 1.70 -3.77 11.70
C LYS A 183 0.56 -2.76 11.88
N SER A 184 0.16 -2.09 10.79
CA SER A 184 -0.91 -1.10 10.75
C SER A 184 -0.64 0.20 11.53
N VAL A 185 0.63 0.51 11.81
CA VAL A 185 1.04 1.82 12.36
C VAL A 185 2.31 2.26 11.66
N ASP A 186 2.23 3.32 10.86
CA ASP A 186 3.37 3.88 10.13
C ASP A 186 4.06 4.99 10.92
N PHE A 187 3.27 5.74 11.69
CA PHE A 187 3.77 6.81 12.56
C PHE A 187 2.75 7.19 13.64
N PHE A 188 3.17 8.00 14.59
CA PHE A 188 2.33 8.62 15.60
C PHE A 188 2.21 10.11 15.31
N LEU A 189 0.99 10.63 15.23
CA LEU A 189 0.70 12.05 15.08
C LEU A 189 -0.08 12.53 16.31
N ASP A 190 0.48 13.48 17.08
CA ASP A 190 -0.15 14.02 18.28
C ASP A 190 -0.70 12.93 19.23
N ASN A 191 0.10 11.92 19.52
CA ASN A 191 -0.27 10.79 20.36
C ASN A 191 -1.41 9.90 19.80
N ASN A 192 -1.61 9.90 18.48
CA ASN A 192 -2.49 8.94 17.82
C ASN A 192 -1.65 8.07 16.89
N PRO A 193 -1.75 6.73 16.94
CA PRO A 193 -1.11 5.85 15.99
C PRO A 193 -1.84 5.94 14.65
N ILE A 194 -1.12 6.15 13.55
CA ILE A 194 -1.66 6.37 12.20
C ILE A 194 -1.19 5.28 11.25
N ASP A 195 -2.12 4.73 10.49
CA ASP A 195 -1.92 3.84 9.34
C ASP A 195 -2.06 4.67 8.05
N LEU A 196 -0.96 5.00 7.39
CA LEU A 196 -0.96 5.75 6.14
C LEU A 196 -1.24 4.81 4.96
N LYS A 197 -2.23 5.13 4.16
CA LYS A 197 -2.56 4.40 2.94
C LYS A 197 -2.32 5.26 1.72
N VAL A 198 -1.30 4.89 0.96
CA VAL A 198 -1.10 5.40 -0.40
C VAL A 198 -1.77 4.44 -1.35
N THR A 199 -2.72 4.91 -2.13
CA THR A 199 -3.51 4.09 -3.05
C THR A 199 -3.45 4.64 -4.46
N PHE A 200 -3.62 3.76 -5.45
CA PHE A 200 -3.98 4.17 -6.81
C PHE A 200 -5.36 4.78 -6.84
N PHE A 201 -5.68 5.42 -7.96
CA PHE A 201 -7.04 5.84 -8.21
C PHE A 201 -8.00 4.66 -8.04
N PRO A 202 -9.03 4.77 -7.18
CA PRO A 202 -9.83 3.62 -6.78
C PRO A 202 -10.61 3.03 -7.94
N ASN A 203 -10.41 1.75 -8.24
CA ASN A 203 -11.11 1.07 -9.34
C ASN A 203 -12.64 1.08 -9.16
N GLN A 204 -13.13 0.91 -7.91
CA GLN A 204 -14.56 0.95 -7.65
C GLN A 204 -15.16 2.33 -7.92
N TYR A 205 -14.46 3.40 -7.51
CA TYR A 205 -14.88 4.77 -7.83
C TYR A 205 -14.89 5.00 -9.34
N MET A 206 -13.84 4.55 -10.04
CA MET A 206 -13.78 4.62 -11.50
C MET A 206 -14.97 3.89 -12.14
N ASP A 207 -15.26 2.66 -11.70
CA ASP A 207 -16.38 1.85 -12.21
C ASP A 207 -17.74 2.52 -11.99
N GLU A 208 -17.97 3.13 -10.82
CA GLU A 208 -19.20 3.86 -10.51
C GLU A 208 -19.36 5.09 -11.41
N LYS A 209 -18.31 5.87 -11.59
CA LYS A 209 -18.32 7.05 -12.47
C LYS A 209 -18.47 6.65 -13.94
N LEU A 210 -17.79 5.59 -14.38
CA LEU A 210 -17.94 5.06 -15.74
C LEU A 210 -19.37 4.55 -15.99
N LYS A 211 -19.98 3.88 -15.02
CA LYS A 211 -21.37 3.45 -15.12
C LYS A 211 -22.30 4.61 -15.40
N ASN A 212 -22.08 5.76 -14.77
CA ASN A 212 -22.88 6.96 -14.99
C ASN A 212 -22.64 7.57 -16.38
N LYS A 213 -21.39 7.56 -16.88
CA LYS A 213 -21.01 8.13 -18.17
C LYS A 213 -21.31 7.22 -19.38
N LEU A 214 -21.17 5.92 -19.22
CA LEU A 214 -21.31 4.90 -20.27
C LEU A 214 -22.64 4.10 -20.17
N GLY A 215 -23.42 4.32 -19.11
CA GLY A 215 -24.63 3.56 -18.81
C GLY A 215 -24.39 2.12 -18.31
N LYS A 216 -23.14 1.66 -18.28
CA LYS A 216 -22.72 0.32 -17.85
C LYS A 216 -21.35 0.39 -17.17
N ARG A 217 -21.05 -0.58 -16.27
CA ARG A 217 -19.71 -0.76 -15.73
C ARG A 217 -18.71 -1.06 -16.84
N GLU A 218 -17.46 -0.69 -16.65
CA GLU A 218 -16.39 -0.79 -17.64
C GLU A 218 -16.32 -2.14 -18.36
N LEU A 219 -16.17 -3.21 -17.60
CA LEU A 219 -16.08 -4.57 -18.17
C LEU A 219 -17.33 -4.93 -18.96
N THR A 220 -18.51 -4.58 -18.48
CA THR A 220 -19.78 -4.87 -19.16
C THR A 220 -19.90 -4.08 -20.46
N TRP A 221 -19.47 -2.82 -20.43
CA TRP A 221 -19.45 -1.97 -21.63
C TRP A 221 -18.47 -2.51 -22.66
N LEU A 222 -17.24 -2.85 -22.24
CA LEU A 222 -16.22 -3.39 -23.14
C LEU A 222 -16.60 -4.74 -23.73
N LYS A 223 -17.22 -5.64 -22.94
CA LYS A 223 -17.78 -6.89 -23.43
C LYS A 223 -18.85 -6.68 -24.49
N HIS A 224 -19.72 -5.70 -24.30
CA HIS A 224 -20.76 -5.38 -25.27
C HIS A 224 -20.14 -4.90 -26.59
N LYS A 225 -19.17 -3.97 -26.52
CA LYS A 225 -18.44 -3.48 -27.69
C LYS A 225 -17.64 -4.58 -28.40
N ALA A 226 -17.00 -5.45 -27.65
CA ALA A 226 -16.25 -6.58 -28.19
C ALA A 226 -17.17 -7.59 -28.90
N LYS A 227 -18.36 -7.85 -28.33
CA LYS A 227 -19.37 -8.72 -28.95
C LYS A 227 -19.90 -8.16 -30.27
N GLU A 228 -20.07 -6.85 -30.39
CA GLU A 228 -20.47 -6.18 -31.64
C GLU A 228 -19.49 -6.45 -32.80
N VAL A 229 -18.21 -6.75 -32.49
CA VAL A 229 -17.16 -7.06 -33.46
C VAL A 229 -16.72 -8.53 -33.44
N GLY A 230 -17.54 -9.41 -32.84
CA GLY A 230 -17.34 -10.86 -32.87
C GLY A 230 -16.27 -11.41 -31.90
N ILE A 231 -15.88 -10.63 -30.87
CA ILE A 231 -14.92 -11.07 -29.86
C ILE A 231 -15.66 -11.63 -28.64
N GLU A 232 -15.29 -12.84 -28.26
CA GLU A 232 -15.73 -13.48 -27.02
C GLU A 232 -14.54 -13.68 -26.06
N VAL A 233 -14.86 -13.67 -24.75
CA VAL A 233 -13.89 -13.86 -23.66
C VAL A 233 -14.31 -15.00 -22.78
N ASP A 234 -13.33 -15.78 -22.33
CA ASP A 234 -13.52 -16.85 -21.35
C ASP A 234 -14.07 -16.28 -20.04
N SER A 235 -15.24 -16.77 -19.62
CA SER A 235 -15.90 -16.39 -18.38
C SER A 235 -15.16 -16.85 -17.12
N ASN A 236 -14.20 -17.77 -17.23
CA ASN A 236 -13.41 -18.28 -16.11
C ASN A 236 -12.26 -17.37 -15.71
N GLN A 237 -11.98 -16.30 -16.47
CA GLN A 237 -10.98 -15.31 -16.15
C GLN A 237 -11.47 -14.32 -15.10
N THR A 238 -10.55 -13.75 -14.30
CA THR A 238 -10.87 -12.62 -13.41
C THR A 238 -11.31 -11.39 -14.22
N ASN A 239 -12.01 -10.46 -13.60
CA ASN A 239 -12.45 -9.22 -14.26
C ASN A 239 -11.26 -8.45 -14.88
N SER A 240 -10.14 -8.35 -14.18
CA SER A 240 -8.94 -7.67 -14.67
C SER A 240 -8.35 -8.37 -15.89
N GLN A 241 -8.29 -9.71 -15.86
CA GLN A 241 -7.81 -10.50 -16.99
C GLN A 241 -8.72 -10.37 -18.21
N GLN A 242 -10.06 -10.36 -18.00
CA GLN A 242 -11.03 -10.15 -19.06
C GLN A 242 -10.89 -8.76 -19.69
N LEU A 243 -10.75 -7.70 -18.88
CA LEU A 243 -10.51 -6.34 -19.37
C LEU A 243 -9.25 -6.27 -20.23
N TYR A 244 -8.17 -6.85 -19.75
CA TYR A 244 -6.89 -6.88 -20.48
C TYR A 244 -7.03 -7.64 -21.79
N THR A 245 -7.56 -8.87 -21.76
CA THR A 245 -7.72 -9.72 -22.95
C THR A 245 -8.64 -9.07 -24.01
N LEU A 246 -9.71 -8.41 -23.57
CA LEU A 246 -10.61 -7.67 -24.48
C LEU A 246 -9.88 -6.50 -25.13
N SER A 247 -9.13 -5.74 -24.35
CA SER A 247 -8.38 -4.59 -24.87
C SER A 247 -7.34 -5.01 -25.91
N GLU A 248 -6.59 -6.10 -25.64
CA GLU A 248 -5.62 -6.65 -26.62
C GLU A 248 -6.32 -7.09 -27.91
N LYS A 249 -7.37 -7.90 -27.81
CA LYS A 249 -8.09 -8.40 -28.98
C LYS A 249 -8.71 -7.27 -29.82
N LEU A 250 -9.24 -6.22 -29.17
CA LEU A 250 -9.75 -5.05 -29.88
C LEU A 250 -8.64 -4.29 -30.59
N ALA A 251 -7.48 -4.14 -29.96
CA ALA A 251 -6.30 -3.52 -30.60
C ALA A 251 -5.80 -4.34 -31.79
N GLU A 252 -5.71 -5.67 -31.65
CA GLU A 252 -5.27 -6.60 -32.72
C GLU A 252 -6.14 -6.49 -33.99
N ILE A 253 -7.44 -6.28 -33.84
CA ILE A 253 -8.37 -6.10 -34.98
C ILE A 253 -8.54 -4.64 -35.41
N GLY A 254 -7.71 -3.72 -34.87
CA GLY A 254 -7.71 -2.30 -35.25
C GLY A 254 -8.87 -1.47 -34.71
N LYS A 255 -9.61 -1.96 -33.68
CA LYS A 255 -10.71 -1.23 -33.03
C LYS A 255 -10.22 -0.31 -31.90
N ASN A 256 -9.22 0.50 -32.22
CA ASN A 256 -8.63 1.46 -31.28
C ASN A 256 -9.58 2.59 -30.88
N ASP A 257 -10.57 2.91 -31.71
CA ASP A 257 -11.61 3.90 -31.43
C ASP A 257 -12.38 3.56 -30.12
N ILE A 258 -12.71 2.29 -29.90
CA ILE A 258 -13.37 1.82 -28.69
C ILE A 258 -12.46 2.02 -27.45
N LEU A 259 -11.19 1.72 -27.60
CA LEU A 259 -10.21 1.85 -26.51
C LEU A 259 -9.92 3.33 -26.18
N GLU A 260 -9.86 4.17 -27.19
CA GLU A 260 -9.66 5.62 -27.00
C GLU A 260 -10.90 6.29 -26.39
N GLU A 261 -12.13 5.84 -26.74
CA GLU A 261 -13.36 6.28 -26.07
C GLU A 261 -13.29 5.98 -24.57
N LEU A 262 -12.95 4.74 -24.19
CA LEU A 262 -12.82 4.33 -22.79
C LEU A 262 -11.74 5.12 -22.05
N LYS A 263 -10.56 5.28 -22.69
CA LYS A 263 -9.43 6.04 -22.15
C LYS A 263 -9.78 7.51 -21.94
N SER A 264 -10.51 8.11 -22.89
CA SER A 264 -10.98 9.49 -22.79
C SER A 264 -11.93 9.65 -21.59
N LYS A 265 -12.89 8.72 -21.41
CA LYS A 265 -13.81 8.75 -20.27
C LYS A 265 -13.11 8.54 -18.93
N ARG A 266 -12.13 7.66 -18.86
CA ARG A 266 -11.28 7.51 -17.65
C ARG A 266 -10.51 8.78 -17.32
N LYS A 267 -9.92 9.42 -18.34
CA LYS A 267 -9.18 10.68 -18.16
C LYS A 267 -10.11 11.79 -17.67
N GLU A 268 -11.31 11.90 -18.23
CA GLU A 268 -12.34 12.85 -17.79
C GLU A 268 -12.67 12.67 -16.31
N ILE A 269 -12.92 11.44 -15.86
CA ILE A 269 -13.20 11.11 -14.44
C ILE A 269 -12.04 11.49 -13.52
N ILE A 270 -10.80 11.19 -13.91
CA ILE A 270 -9.61 11.56 -13.12
C ILE A 270 -9.51 13.09 -13.02
N THR A 271 -9.74 13.81 -14.11
CA THR A 271 -9.70 15.27 -14.11
C THR A 271 -10.81 15.88 -13.24
N GLU A 272 -12.02 15.32 -13.28
CA GLU A 272 -13.12 15.73 -12.40
C GLU A 272 -12.77 15.49 -10.92
N ALA A 273 -12.22 14.32 -10.58
CA ALA A 273 -11.80 14.01 -9.22
C ALA A 273 -10.65 14.92 -8.74
N GLN A 274 -9.72 15.28 -9.61
CA GLN A 274 -8.67 16.26 -9.30
C GLN A 274 -9.23 17.68 -9.05
N SER A 275 -10.31 18.03 -9.74
CA SER A 275 -10.99 19.32 -9.55
C SER A 275 -11.88 19.35 -8.31
N ASN A 276 -12.35 18.19 -7.85
CA ASN A 276 -13.16 18.02 -6.64
C ASN A 276 -12.58 16.92 -5.72
N VAL A 277 -11.41 17.19 -5.18
CA VAL A 277 -10.68 16.23 -4.34
C VAL A 277 -11.49 15.82 -3.10
N LEU A 278 -12.31 16.71 -2.56
CA LEU A 278 -13.12 16.44 -1.37
C LEU A 278 -14.10 15.29 -1.61
N GLU A 279 -14.78 15.25 -2.75
CA GLU A 279 -15.70 14.17 -3.12
C GLU A 279 -14.98 12.81 -3.17
N LEU A 280 -13.78 12.76 -3.76
CA LEU A 280 -12.98 11.54 -3.79
C LEU A 280 -12.55 11.09 -2.39
N MET A 281 -12.16 12.04 -1.53
CA MET A 281 -11.79 11.75 -0.14
C MET A 281 -12.98 11.22 0.67
N GLU A 282 -14.13 11.86 0.58
CA GLU A 282 -15.37 11.39 1.22
C GLU A 282 -15.74 9.99 0.76
N TRP A 283 -15.65 9.73 -0.55
CA TRP A 283 -15.89 8.40 -1.10
C TRP A 283 -14.89 7.37 -0.57
N LEU A 284 -13.60 7.70 -0.52
CA LEU A 284 -12.55 6.81 0.03
C LEU A 284 -12.85 6.43 1.48
N TYR A 285 -13.18 7.40 2.33
CA TYR A 285 -13.51 7.13 3.74
C TYR A 285 -14.83 6.35 3.90
N ALA A 286 -15.82 6.59 3.05
CA ALA A 286 -17.10 5.86 3.07
C ALA A 286 -16.97 4.42 2.55
N ASN A 287 -16.03 4.14 1.63
CA ASN A 287 -15.91 2.88 0.92
C ASN A 287 -14.62 2.10 1.25
N GLN A 288 -14.08 2.24 2.43
CA GLN A 288 -12.86 1.54 2.87
C GLN A 288 -12.98 0.01 2.95
N GLY A 289 -14.14 -0.55 2.63
CA GLY A 289 -14.45 -1.95 2.83
C GLY A 289 -14.76 -2.29 4.29
N GLU A 290 -14.65 -3.57 4.66
CA GLU A 290 -14.85 -3.98 6.06
C GLU A 290 -14.02 -3.10 6.99
N MET A 291 -14.66 -2.61 8.05
CA MET A 291 -14.02 -1.88 9.14
C MET A 291 -12.90 -2.75 9.72
N ARG A 292 -11.72 -2.61 9.17
CA ARG A 292 -10.53 -3.31 9.64
C ARG A 292 -9.89 -2.55 10.79
N PHE A 293 -9.07 -3.24 11.55
CA PHE A 293 -8.22 -2.65 12.56
C PHE A 293 -7.57 -1.34 12.08
N GLY A 294 -7.76 -0.27 12.83
CA GLY A 294 -7.18 1.03 12.57
C GLY A 294 -7.89 1.87 11.51
N ALA A 295 -9.13 1.53 11.12
CA ALA A 295 -9.87 2.34 10.15
C ALA A 295 -10.04 3.80 10.62
N GLU A 296 -10.29 4.01 11.90
CA GLU A 296 -10.43 5.33 12.54
C GLU A 296 -9.12 6.13 12.55
N ASN A 297 -7.99 5.41 12.54
CA ASN A 297 -6.65 5.98 12.57
C ASN A 297 -5.96 5.90 11.21
N ARG A 298 -6.73 5.73 10.14
CA ARG A 298 -6.22 5.64 8.77
C ARG A 298 -6.21 7.01 8.11
N LEU A 299 -5.09 7.31 7.46
CA LEU A 299 -4.92 8.49 6.62
C LEU A 299 -4.76 8.05 5.16
N PHE A 300 -5.56 8.63 4.27
CA PHE A 300 -5.49 8.40 2.82
C PHE A 300 -4.81 9.56 2.11
#